data_e810e7a050a1772d27bcbc85afbd9d6d
#
_entry.id   e810e7a050a1772d27bcbc85afbd9d6d
#
_cell.length_a   1.000
_cell.length_b   1.000
_cell.length_c   1.000
_cell.angle_alpha   90.00
_cell.angle_beta   90.00
_cell.angle_gamma   90.00
#
_symmetry.space_group_name_H-M   'P 1'
#
loop_
_entity.id
_entity.type
_entity.pdbx_description
1 polymer ?
#
loop_
_entity_poly.entity_id
_entity_poly.type
_entity_poly.pdbx_seq_one_letter_code
_entity_poly.pdbx_strand_id
1 'polypeptide(L)'
;MNDHCVRKKLKNSQCDNCAACCPADAVTFGYLDVKIDNDRCFQCGNCLFVCPSDAIEHIPVRERNYNNNGQLVIEKKETPASAEELLVWHRQYHIRGMQIAEPEVDNWLPVLAALNLRLKALGEPIWQLTIIPPPPVDTGKRFALFRQKTISSGLNTGRARTGLNERKKTLAG
;
A
#
# COMPACT_ATOMS: atom_id res chain seq x y z
N MET A 1 -9.40 5.95 16.75
CA MET A 1 -9.97 4.60 16.62
C MET A 1 -11.39 4.59 17.16
N ASN A 2 -12.34 4.07 16.40
CA ASN A 2 -13.76 4.10 16.78
C ASN A 2 -14.15 2.93 17.73
N ASP A 3 -15.42 2.92 18.15
CA ASP A 3 -15.94 1.92 19.10
C ASP A 3 -16.19 0.55 18.47
N HIS A 4 -15.95 0.36 17.17
CA HIS A 4 -16.05 -0.94 16.50
C HIS A 4 -14.83 -1.83 16.78
N CYS A 5 -13.77 -1.31 17.37
CA CYS A 5 -12.58 -2.09 17.69
C CYS A 5 -12.91 -3.31 18.57
N VAL A 6 -12.49 -4.47 18.11
CA VAL A 6 -12.74 -5.75 18.81
C VAL A 6 -12.15 -5.72 20.22
N ARG A 7 -10.99 -5.09 20.43
CA ARG A 7 -10.39 -4.93 21.77
C ARG A 7 -11.21 -4.03 22.70
N LYS A 8 -11.87 -3.00 22.17
CA LYS A 8 -12.75 -2.15 22.96
C LYS A 8 -14.05 -2.86 23.33
N LYS A 9 -14.59 -3.68 22.42
CA LYS A 9 -15.85 -4.41 22.64
C LYS A 9 -15.70 -5.63 23.55
N LEU A 10 -14.61 -6.37 23.41
CA LEU A 10 -14.38 -7.64 24.09
C LEU A 10 -13.15 -7.53 24.99
N LYS A 11 -13.37 -7.50 26.30
CA LYS A 11 -12.32 -7.36 27.33
C LYS A 11 -11.18 -8.38 27.22
N ASN A 12 -11.45 -9.57 26.70
CA ASN A 12 -10.46 -10.64 26.56
C ASN A 12 -9.92 -10.78 25.12
N SER A 13 -10.24 -9.84 24.23
CA SER A 13 -9.72 -9.89 22.86
C SER A 13 -8.22 -9.61 22.81
N GLN A 14 -7.50 -10.49 22.15
CA GLN A 14 -6.05 -10.34 21.87
C GLN A 14 -5.77 -9.86 20.45
N CYS A 15 -6.77 -9.26 19.78
CA CYS A 15 -6.58 -8.76 18.42
C CYS A 15 -5.43 -7.73 18.37
N ASP A 16 -4.40 -8.01 17.58
CA ASP A 16 -3.19 -7.19 17.43
C ASP A 16 -2.85 -6.86 15.96
N ASN A 17 -3.72 -7.21 15.03
CA ASN A 17 -3.48 -7.09 13.59
C ASN A 17 -2.91 -5.73 13.16
N CYS A 18 -3.43 -4.64 13.74
CA CYS A 18 -2.97 -3.29 13.41
C CYS A 18 -1.56 -2.99 13.91
N ALA A 19 -1.14 -3.57 15.05
CA ALA A 19 0.22 -3.43 15.53
C ALA A 19 1.18 -4.36 14.78
N ALA A 20 0.78 -5.61 14.54
CA ALA A 20 1.59 -6.60 13.84
C ALA A 20 1.96 -6.17 12.41
N CYS A 21 1.09 -5.40 11.74
CA CYS A 21 1.36 -4.88 10.39
C CYS A 21 2.05 -3.52 10.36
N CYS A 22 2.28 -2.88 11.52
CA CYS A 22 2.80 -1.51 11.57
C CYS A 22 4.32 -1.48 11.44
N PRO A 23 4.89 -0.99 10.31
CA PRO A 23 6.34 -0.97 10.14
C PRO A 23 7.05 0.11 10.98
N ALA A 24 6.28 1.01 11.61
CA ALA A 24 6.79 2.07 12.48
C ALA A 24 6.57 1.78 13.98
N ASP A 25 5.99 0.63 14.33
CA ASP A 25 5.59 0.29 15.70
C ASP A 25 4.80 1.43 16.39
N ALA A 26 3.97 2.12 15.61
CA ALA A 26 3.23 3.29 16.08
C ALA A 26 1.94 2.92 16.83
N VAL A 27 1.56 1.65 16.88
CA VAL A 27 0.32 1.20 17.53
C VAL A 27 0.64 0.62 18.90
N THR A 28 0.00 1.18 19.93
CA THR A 28 0.14 0.73 21.31
C THR A 28 -1.20 0.34 21.90
N PHE A 29 -1.18 -0.63 22.83
CA PHE A 29 -2.36 -1.14 23.49
C PHE A 29 -2.39 -0.73 24.95
N GLY A 30 -3.50 -0.09 25.36
CA GLY A 30 -3.88 0.07 26.76
C GLY A 30 -4.84 -1.02 27.22
N TYR A 31 -5.38 -0.88 28.43
CA TYR A 31 -6.30 -1.88 29.02
C TYR A 31 -7.56 -2.13 28.18
N LEU A 32 -8.20 -1.07 27.67
CA LEU A 32 -9.35 -1.13 26.76
C LEU A 32 -9.21 -0.08 25.64
N ASP A 33 -7.99 0.27 25.32
CA ASP A 33 -7.71 1.33 24.36
C ASP A 33 -6.60 0.91 23.40
N VAL A 34 -6.66 1.44 22.21
CA VAL A 34 -5.65 1.28 21.18
C VAL A 34 -5.29 2.66 20.68
N LYS A 35 -4.06 3.05 20.84
CA LYS A 35 -3.54 4.36 20.46
C LYS A 35 -2.59 4.25 19.28
N ILE A 36 -2.70 5.21 18.39
CA ILE A 36 -1.75 5.40 17.29
C ILE A 36 -0.93 6.64 17.63
N ASP A 37 0.37 6.44 17.77
CA ASP A 37 1.33 7.51 17.98
C ASP A 37 1.53 8.27 16.66
N ASN A 38 1.05 9.51 16.60
CA ASN A 38 1.10 10.33 15.41
C ASN A 38 2.53 10.76 15.03
N ASP A 39 3.44 10.83 16.00
CA ASP A 39 4.83 11.23 15.77
C ASP A 39 5.62 10.09 15.09
N ARG A 40 5.27 8.85 15.41
CA ARG A 40 5.85 7.65 14.79
C ARG A 40 5.14 7.21 13.52
N CYS A 41 3.84 7.53 13.39
CA CYS A 41 3.00 7.08 12.29
C CYS A 41 3.29 7.88 11.01
N PHE A 42 3.89 7.24 10.00
CA PHE A 42 4.07 7.85 8.68
C PHE A 42 2.90 7.57 7.71
N GLN A 43 1.73 7.25 8.22
CA GLN A 43 0.47 7.13 7.50
C GLN A 43 0.51 6.18 6.29
N CYS A 44 1.17 5.04 6.40
CA CYS A 44 1.24 4.04 5.32
C CYS A 44 -0.12 3.39 5.00
N GLY A 45 -1.07 3.39 5.94
CA GLY A 45 -2.41 2.84 5.74
C GLY A 45 -2.54 1.32 5.91
N ASN A 46 -1.46 0.57 6.11
CA ASN A 46 -1.51 -0.90 6.21
C ASN A 46 -2.51 -1.40 7.26
N CYS A 47 -2.60 -0.71 8.40
CA CYS A 47 -3.52 -1.07 9.48
C CYS A 47 -5.01 -0.95 9.09
N LEU A 48 -5.36 -0.12 8.09
CA LEU A 48 -6.73 -0.02 7.60
C LEU A 48 -7.20 -1.32 6.94
N PHE A 49 -6.31 -1.97 6.18
CA PHE A 49 -6.65 -3.15 5.40
C PHE A 49 -6.71 -4.42 6.23
N VAL A 50 -5.96 -4.48 7.33
CA VAL A 50 -5.92 -5.67 8.21
C VAL A 50 -6.93 -5.61 9.35
N CYS A 51 -7.60 -4.48 9.56
CA CYS A 51 -8.57 -4.32 10.63
C CYS A 51 -9.87 -5.08 10.32
N PRO A 52 -10.22 -6.15 11.07
CA PRO A 52 -11.39 -6.95 10.74
C PRO A 52 -12.73 -6.26 11.04
N SER A 53 -12.69 -5.17 11.81
CA SER A 53 -13.89 -4.42 12.24
C SER A 53 -13.92 -2.98 11.73
N ASP A 54 -13.05 -2.62 10.82
CA ASP A 54 -12.98 -1.28 10.22
C ASP A 54 -12.90 -0.15 11.26
N ALA A 55 -12.20 -0.41 12.37
CA ALA A 55 -12.18 0.49 13.53
C ALA A 55 -11.17 1.63 13.41
N ILE A 56 -10.33 1.64 12.39
CA ILE A 56 -9.30 2.66 12.20
C ILE A 56 -9.84 3.79 11.35
N GLU A 57 -9.77 5.00 11.89
CA GLU A 57 -10.25 6.22 11.25
C GLU A 57 -9.13 7.26 11.16
N HIS A 58 -9.35 8.27 10.32
CA HIS A 58 -8.46 9.43 10.17
C HIS A 58 -7.06 9.13 9.60
N ILE A 59 -6.79 7.90 9.15
CA ILE A 59 -5.61 7.61 8.37
C ILE A 59 -6.01 7.65 6.89
N PRO A 60 -5.40 8.49 6.08
CA PRO A 60 -5.70 8.53 4.65
C PRO A 60 -5.25 7.21 3.99
N VAL A 61 -6.05 6.73 3.06
CA VAL A 61 -5.63 5.63 2.19
C VAL A 61 -4.58 6.18 1.23
N ARG A 62 -3.43 5.50 1.14
CA ARG A 62 -2.36 5.91 0.24
C ARG A 62 -2.81 5.76 -1.22
N GLU A 63 -2.60 6.80 -1.99
CA GLU A 63 -2.74 6.74 -3.44
C GLU A 63 -1.52 6.03 -4.03
N ARG A 64 -1.74 5.13 -4.97
CA ARG A 64 -0.68 4.43 -5.71
C ARG A 64 -0.88 4.61 -7.20
N ASN A 65 0.21 4.61 -7.94
CA ASN A 65 0.20 4.73 -9.38
C ASN A 65 0.16 3.34 -10.03
N TYR A 66 -0.54 3.24 -11.15
CA TYR A 66 -0.54 2.05 -11.99
C TYR A 66 -0.47 2.44 -13.47
N ASN A 67 0.07 1.53 -14.28
CA ASN A 67 0.21 1.73 -15.71
C ASN A 67 -0.94 1.07 -16.49
N ASN A 68 -1.01 1.37 -17.80
CA ASN A 68 -2.02 0.81 -18.69
C ASN A 68 -1.90 -0.71 -18.89
N ASN A 69 -0.79 -1.32 -18.49
CA ASN A 69 -0.58 -2.77 -18.54
C ASN A 69 -1.14 -3.51 -17.30
N GLY A 70 -1.85 -2.81 -16.43
CA GLY A 70 -2.39 -3.37 -15.20
C GLY A 70 -1.31 -3.74 -14.18
N GLN A 71 -0.25 -2.94 -14.09
CA GLN A 71 0.81 -3.12 -13.10
C GLN A 71 0.88 -1.91 -12.17
N LEU A 72 1.04 -2.15 -10.87
CA LEU A 72 1.42 -1.10 -9.92
C LEU A 72 2.82 -0.60 -10.24
N VAL A 73 2.98 0.72 -10.28
CA VAL A 73 4.28 1.37 -10.48
C VAL A 73 4.79 1.84 -9.13
N ILE A 74 5.86 1.22 -8.66
CA ILE A 74 6.44 1.53 -7.36
C ILE A 74 7.46 2.64 -7.49
N GLU A 75 7.23 3.73 -6.78
CA GLU A 75 8.13 4.88 -6.73
C GLU A 75 9.25 4.67 -5.71
N LYS A 76 10.33 5.46 -5.86
CA LYS A 76 11.45 5.42 -4.91
C LYS A 76 10.99 5.78 -3.50
N LYS A 77 11.47 5.02 -2.51
CA LYS A 77 11.15 5.19 -1.08
C LYS A 77 9.67 5.00 -0.76
N GLU A 78 8.93 4.37 -1.62
CA GLU A 78 7.55 4.05 -1.35
C GLU A 78 7.47 2.91 -0.33
N THR A 79 6.66 3.11 0.71
CA THR A 79 6.45 2.07 1.73
C THR A 79 5.72 0.88 1.13
N PRO A 80 6.18 -0.34 1.36
CA PRO A 80 5.49 -1.53 0.91
C PRO A 80 4.03 -1.58 1.38
N ALA A 81 3.17 -2.05 0.50
CA ALA A 81 1.77 -2.30 0.81
C ALA A 81 1.64 -3.54 1.71
N SER A 82 0.50 -3.69 2.38
CA SER A 82 0.14 -5.00 2.91
C SER A 82 -0.38 -5.92 1.81
N ALA A 83 -0.32 -7.23 2.02
CA ALA A 83 -0.90 -8.19 1.07
C ALA A 83 -2.42 -7.99 0.92
N GLU A 84 -3.10 -7.54 1.98
CA GLU A 84 -4.53 -7.20 1.99
C GLU A 84 -4.81 -6.00 1.07
N GLU A 85 -3.98 -4.96 1.12
CA GLU A 85 -4.08 -3.82 0.21
C GLU A 85 -3.92 -4.28 -1.24
N LEU A 86 -2.91 -5.11 -1.53
CA LEU A 86 -2.68 -5.62 -2.88
C LEU A 86 -3.81 -6.51 -3.39
N LEU A 87 -4.48 -7.28 -2.51
CA LEU A 87 -5.70 -8.02 -2.87
C LEU A 87 -6.85 -7.09 -3.29
N VAL A 88 -6.99 -5.93 -2.65
CA VAL A 88 -7.96 -4.91 -3.07
C VAL A 88 -7.61 -4.39 -4.46
N TRP A 89 -6.34 -4.09 -4.73
CA TRP A 89 -5.87 -3.68 -6.07
C TRP A 89 -6.13 -4.77 -7.11
N HIS A 90 -5.86 -6.02 -6.77
CA HIS A 90 -6.14 -7.16 -7.65
C HIS A 90 -7.62 -7.25 -8.03
N ARG A 91 -8.52 -7.08 -7.04
CA ARG A 91 -9.96 -7.27 -7.24
C ARG A 91 -10.66 -6.06 -7.83
N GLN A 92 -10.36 -4.85 -7.37
CA GLN A 92 -11.08 -3.63 -7.77
C GLN A 92 -10.53 -3.01 -9.06
N TYR A 93 -9.21 -3.04 -9.24
CA TYR A 93 -8.54 -2.37 -10.36
C TYR A 93 -7.94 -3.34 -11.37
N HIS A 94 -8.18 -4.64 -11.20
CA HIS A 94 -7.67 -5.68 -12.09
C HIS A 94 -6.16 -5.65 -12.29
N ILE A 95 -5.41 -5.18 -11.29
CA ILE A 95 -3.96 -5.18 -11.31
C ILE A 95 -3.45 -6.62 -11.28
N ARG A 96 -2.47 -6.93 -12.13
CA ARG A 96 -1.91 -8.30 -12.29
C ARG A 96 -0.41 -8.34 -12.19
N GLY A 97 0.22 -7.25 -11.80
CA GLY A 97 1.66 -7.21 -11.65
C GLY A 97 2.16 -5.96 -10.97
N MET A 98 3.45 -5.89 -10.83
CA MET A 98 4.15 -4.81 -10.17
C MET A 98 5.39 -4.43 -10.99
N GLN A 99 5.58 -3.14 -11.20
CA GLN A 99 6.75 -2.58 -11.85
C GLN A 99 7.56 -1.80 -10.82
N ILE A 100 8.82 -2.18 -10.63
CA ILE A 100 9.64 -1.65 -9.56
C ILE A 100 11.04 -1.34 -10.07
N ALA A 101 11.63 -0.24 -9.60
CA ALA A 101 13.01 0.11 -9.90
C ALA A 101 13.95 -0.42 -8.82
N GLU A 102 15.14 -0.88 -9.21
CA GLU A 102 16.21 -1.08 -8.24
C GLU A 102 16.54 0.26 -7.55
N PRO A 103 16.80 0.29 -6.25
CA PRO A 103 17.04 -0.80 -5.29
C PRO A 103 15.82 -1.21 -4.44
N GLU A 104 14.61 -0.79 -4.78
CA GLU A 104 13.42 -0.98 -3.92
C GLU A 104 12.89 -2.44 -3.93
N VAL A 105 13.42 -3.30 -4.80
CA VAL A 105 12.95 -4.67 -5.02
C VAL A 105 12.89 -5.48 -3.73
N ASP A 106 13.95 -5.45 -2.93
CA ASP A 106 14.07 -6.28 -1.73
C ASP A 106 13.00 -5.99 -0.68
N ASN A 107 12.58 -4.72 -0.60
CA ASN A 107 11.52 -4.30 0.33
C ASN A 107 10.14 -4.83 -0.06
N TRP A 108 9.90 -5.05 -1.35
CA TRP A 108 8.59 -5.45 -1.88
C TRP A 108 8.45 -6.96 -2.14
N LEU A 109 9.56 -7.69 -2.28
CA LEU A 109 9.53 -9.13 -2.52
C LEU A 109 8.73 -9.93 -1.48
N PRO A 110 8.88 -9.69 -0.16
CA PRO A 110 8.13 -10.44 0.85
C PRO A 110 6.61 -10.24 0.72
N VAL A 111 6.20 -9.01 0.42
CA VAL A 111 4.78 -8.68 0.25
C VAL A 111 4.21 -9.32 -1.02
N LEU A 112 4.95 -9.26 -2.12
CA LEU A 112 4.55 -9.91 -3.37
C LEU A 112 4.47 -11.44 -3.21
N ALA A 113 5.40 -12.04 -2.49
CA ALA A 113 5.36 -13.47 -2.20
C ALA A 113 4.13 -13.85 -1.36
N ALA A 114 3.82 -13.08 -0.30
CA ALA A 114 2.64 -13.27 0.53
C ALA A 114 1.34 -13.13 -0.28
N LEU A 115 1.26 -12.12 -1.15
CA LEU A 115 0.13 -11.96 -2.06
C LEU A 115 -0.03 -13.17 -2.98
N ASN A 116 1.05 -13.59 -3.65
CA ASN A 116 1.02 -14.68 -4.62
C ASN A 116 0.65 -16.02 -3.99
N LEU A 117 1.05 -16.28 -2.75
CA LEU A 117 0.61 -17.45 -2.00
C LEU A 117 -0.92 -17.43 -1.77
N ARG A 118 -1.49 -16.28 -1.40
CA ARG A 118 -2.93 -16.13 -1.21
C ARG A 118 -3.70 -16.26 -2.53
N LEU A 119 -3.21 -15.61 -3.61
CA LEU A 119 -3.84 -15.72 -4.93
C LEU A 119 -3.85 -17.17 -5.43
N LYS A 120 -2.73 -17.89 -5.26
CA LYS A 120 -2.64 -19.31 -5.59
C LYS A 120 -3.65 -20.16 -4.80
N ALA A 121 -3.83 -19.88 -3.50
CA ALA A 121 -4.81 -20.58 -2.67
C ALA A 121 -6.25 -20.30 -3.09
N LEU A 122 -6.51 -19.13 -3.70
CA LEU A 122 -7.81 -18.72 -4.21
C LEU A 122 -8.05 -19.18 -5.67
N GLY A 123 -7.07 -19.80 -6.32
CA GLY A 123 -7.14 -20.16 -7.74
C GLY A 123 -7.05 -18.95 -8.69
N GLU A 124 -6.58 -17.82 -8.20
CA GLU A 124 -6.43 -16.58 -8.96
C GLU A 124 -5.03 -16.46 -9.60
N PRO A 125 -4.89 -15.73 -10.70
CA PRO A 125 -3.59 -15.52 -11.34
C PRO A 125 -2.63 -14.75 -10.43
N ILE A 126 -1.41 -15.25 -10.31
CA ILE A 126 -0.35 -14.61 -9.52
C ILE A 126 0.16 -13.34 -10.22
N TRP A 127 0.64 -12.39 -9.42
CA TRP A 127 1.23 -11.17 -9.94
C TRP A 127 2.67 -11.41 -10.42
N GLN A 128 2.99 -10.74 -11.52
CA GLN A 128 4.33 -10.74 -12.08
C GLN A 128 5.12 -9.52 -11.62
N LEU A 129 6.42 -9.70 -11.41
CA LEU A 129 7.36 -8.63 -11.09
C LEU A 129 8.10 -8.20 -12.37
N THR A 130 8.06 -6.92 -12.68
CA THR A 130 8.87 -6.30 -13.72
C THR A 130 9.89 -5.38 -13.06
N ILE A 131 11.17 -5.69 -13.19
CA ILE A 131 12.24 -4.85 -12.64
C ILE A 131 12.70 -3.89 -13.74
N ILE A 132 12.71 -2.59 -13.39
CA ILE A 132 13.25 -1.55 -14.27
C ILE A 132 14.71 -1.32 -13.85
N PRO A 133 15.68 -1.46 -14.77
CA PRO A 133 17.04 -1.11 -14.46
C PRO A 133 17.15 0.38 -14.14
N PRO A 134 18.09 0.78 -13.26
CA PRO A 134 18.33 2.19 -13.00
C PRO A 134 18.72 2.91 -14.30
N PRO A 135 18.32 4.16 -14.47
CA PRO A 135 18.75 4.91 -15.64
C PRO A 135 20.28 4.91 -15.71
N PRO A 136 20.87 4.80 -16.90
CA PRO A 136 22.32 4.81 -17.06
C PRO A 136 22.88 6.06 -16.38
N VAL A 137 23.83 5.87 -15.48
CA VAL A 137 24.52 6.96 -14.81
C VAL A 137 25.30 7.69 -15.91
N ASP A 138 24.85 8.88 -16.27
CA ASP A 138 25.56 9.74 -17.22
C ASP A 138 26.86 10.21 -16.54
N THR A 139 27.93 9.44 -16.72
CA THR A 139 29.26 9.72 -16.19
C THR A 139 30.00 10.80 -16.99
N GLY A 140 29.32 11.47 -17.89
CA GLY A 140 29.95 12.48 -18.74
C GLY A 140 29.03 13.58 -19.18
N LYS A 141 28.84 14.58 -18.31
CA LYS A 141 28.76 15.98 -18.71
C LYS A 141 28.52 16.88 -17.52
N ARG A 142 29.55 17.30 -16.84
CA ARG A 142 29.59 18.67 -16.32
C ARG A 142 29.44 19.59 -17.54
N PHE A 143 28.52 20.55 -17.45
CA PHE A 143 28.23 21.58 -18.46
C PHE A 143 27.29 21.16 -19.61
N ALA A 144 25.98 21.37 -19.39
CA ALA A 144 25.11 22.05 -20.33
C ALA A 144 23.86 22.53 -19.60
N LEU A 145 23.92 23.73 -19.07
CA LEU A 145 22.76 24.61 -18.97
C LEU A 145 22.21 24.73 -20.39
N PHE A 146 21.05 24.09 -20.67
CA PHE A 146 20.04 24.60 -21.60
C PHE A 146 18.92 23.55 -21.77
N ARG A 147 17.77 23.88 -21.17
CA ARG A 147 16.44 23.73 -21.75
C ARG A 147 16.22 22.50 -22.64
N GLN A 148 15.79 21.39 -22.06
CA GLN A 148 14.99 20.45 -22.83
C GLN A 148 13.57 20.44 -22.31
N LYS A 149 12.66 20.89 -23.20
CA LYS A 149 11.24 20.63 -23.14
C LYS A 149 11.06 19.13 -22.91
N THR A 150 10.50 18.76 -21.76
CA THR A 150 10.01 17.42 -21.54
C THR A 150 8.93 17.11 -22.57
N ILE A 151 9.26 16.25 -23.50
CA ILE A 151 8.27 15.55 -24.29
C ILE A 151 7.63 14.58 -23.29
N SER A 152 6.43 14.93 -22.82
CA SER A 152 5.59 14.04 -22.08
C SER A 152 5.14 12.93 -23.01
N SER A 153 5.92 11.83 -23.09
CA SER A 153 5.38 10.56 -23.56
C SER A 153 4.27 10.20 -22.57
N GLY A 154 3.04 10.20 -23.08
CA GLY A 154 1.83 10.04 -22.30
C GLY A 154 1.78 8.70 -21.56
N LEU A 155 2.32 8.66 -20.36
CA LEU A 155 1.96 7.70 -19.35
C LEU A 155 0.60 8.15 -18.81
N ASN A 156 -0.47 7.58 -19.33
CA ASN A 156 -1.77 7.64 -18.69
C ASN A 156 -1.65 6.82 -17.39
N THR A 157 -1.14 7.45 -16.35
CA THR A 157 -1.12 6.88 -15.01
C THR A 157 -2.45 7.20 -14.37
N GLY A 158 -3.30 6.20 -14.21
CA GLY A 158 -4.49 6.34 -13.38
C GLY A 158 -4.07 6.46 -11.92
N ARG A 159 -4.50 7.52 -11.25
CA ARG A 159 -4.34 7.71 -9.82
C ARG A 159 -5.64 7.28 -9.15
N ALA A 160 -5.60 6.19 -8.39
CA ALA A 160 -6.79 5.68 -7.74
C ALA A 160 -6.57 5.52 -6.24
N ARG A 161 -7.64 5.82 -5.49
CA ARG A 161 -7.73 5.50 -4.06
C ARG A 161 -8.47 4.20 -3.91
N THR A 162 -7.98 3.30 -3.09
CA THR A 162 -8.75 2.12 -2.73
C THR A 162 -10.03 2.57 -2.02
N GLY A 163 -11.19 2.20 -2.56
CA GLY A 163 -12.52 2.73 -2.21
C GLY A 163 -13.07 2.34 -0.82
N LEU A 164 -12.19 2.12 0.17
CA LEU A 164 -12.61 1.85 1.56
C LEU A 164 -13.45 2.99 2.16
N ASN A 165 -13.26 4.24 1.72
CA ASN A 165 -14.04 5.37 2.21
C ASN A 165 -15.42 5.50 1.56
N GLU A 166 -15.65 4.91 0.37
CA GLU A 166 -16.95 5.01 -0.30
C GLU A 166 -17.98 4.01 0.25
N ARG A 167 -17.54 2.84 0.73
CA ARG A 167 -18.43 1.87 1.37
C ARG A 167 -19.07 2.40 2.65
N LYS A 168 -18.43 3.33 3.36
CA LYS A 168 -19.00 3.96 4.58
C LYS A 168 -20.14 4.93 4.29
N LYS A 169 -20.23 5.49 3.07
CA LYS A 169 -21.32 6.41 2.70
C LYS A 169 -22.60 5.70 2.26
N THR A 170 -22.51 4.49 1.76
CA THR A 170 -23.69 3.75 1.23
C THR A 170 -24.43 2.95 2.29
N LEU A 171 -23.87 2.77 3.49
CA LEU A 171 -24.51 2.05 4.60
C LEU A 171 -25.14 2.98 5.66
N ALA A 172 -25.10 4.30 5.46
CA ALA A 172 -25.69 5.30 6.35
C ALA A 172 -26.88 6.04 5.72
N GLY A 173 -27.50 5.46 4.68
CA GLY A 173 -28.73 5.94 4.07
C GLY A 173 -29.87 4.96 4.28
#